data_94182631c7f877d2e4fd9fdad2a9ba81
#
_entry.id   94182631c7f877d2e4fd9fdad2a9ba81
#
_cell.length_a   1.000
_cell.length_b   1.000
_cell.length_c   1.000
_cell.angle_alpha   90.00
_cell.angle_beta   90.00
_cell.angle_gamma   90.00
#
_symmetry.space_group_name_H-M   'P 1'
#
loop_
_entity.id
_entity.type
_entity.pdbx_description
1 polymer ?
#
loop_
_entity_poly.entity_id
_entity_poly.type
_entity_poly.pdbx_seq_one_letter_code
_entity_poly.pdbx_strand_id
1 'polypeptide(L)'
;AKLVRHMCLEAYDEITGSTDFIKAYFPKILFLVGSYAYKTNGAMVLGTAEAGAKITLYNLDNLNPKTVNAKTAYFKTIHHEFGHILNQTKPYPTDFAEISGPDYVQDQCFEIYKTTESALQKGFISPYASKADGEDFVELIALYVNRSAEEWEEMLTTAGDTGRPKIEAKFEIVSNYMKSTWNIDLN
;
A
#
# COMPACT_ATOMS: atom_id res chain seq x y z
N ALA A 1 -11.66 -14.17 8.04
CA ALA A 1 -12.50 -13.15 8.71
C ALA A 1 -11.88 -12.63 10.01
N LYS A 2 -11.58 -13.49 11.01
CA LYS A 2 -11.02 -13.03 12.32
C LYS A 2 -9.70 -12.27 12.16
N LEU A 3 -8.77 -12.73 11.32
CA LEU A 3 -7.50 -12.05 11.07
C LEU A 3 -7.69 -10.64 10.47
N VAL A 4 -8.53 -10.51 9.45
CA VAL A 4 -8.81 -9.20 8.83
C VAL A 4 -9.42 -8.23 9.85
N ARG A 5 -10.37 -8.71 10.64
CA ARG A 5 -10.97 -7.90 11.71
C ARG A 5 -9.88 -7.39 12.66
N HIS A 6 -9.08 -8.27 13.24
CA HIS A 6 -8.11 -7.91 14.27
C HIS A 6 -6.91 -7.13 13.72
N MET A 7 -6.34 -7.55 12.59
CA MET A 7 -5.11 -6.97 12.05
C MET A 7 -5.32 -5.75 11.15
N CYS A 8 -6.57 -5.48 10.75
CA CYS A 8 -6.89 -4.38 9.85
C CYS A 8 -7.99 -3.49 10.44
N LEU A 9 -9.22 -3.99 10.59
CA LEU A 9 -10.35 -3.14 10.93
C LEU A 9 -10.24 -2.54 12.34
N GLU A 10 -9.89 -3.35 13.34
CA GLU A 10 -9.73 -2.89 14.72
C GLU A 10 -8.57 -1.88 14.87
N ALA A 11 -7.52 -1.97 14.07
CA ALA A 11 -6.43 -0.99 14.07
C ALA A 11 -6.90 0.40 13.62
N TYR A 12 -7.75 0.47 12.60
CA TYR A 12 -8.35 1.75 12.19
C TYR A 12 -9.34 2.29 13.23
N ASP A 13 -10.14 1.41 13.86
CA ASP A 13 -11.05 1.81 14.93
C ASP A 13 -10.28 2.38 16.13
N GLU A 14 -9.15 1.80 16.49
CA GLU A 14 -8.28 2.26 17.57
C GLU A 14 -7.65 3.62 17.26
N ILE A 15 -7.03 3.78 16.09
CA ILE A 15 -6.38 5.04 15.67
C ILE A 15 -7.38 6.19 15.54
N THR A 16 -8.56 5.94 14.97
CA THR A 16 -9.58 6.98 14.78
C THR A 16 -10.45 7.23 16.02
N GLY A 17 -10.35 6.35 17.01
CA GLY A 17 -11.18 6.38 18.23
C GLY A 17 -12.66 6.06 17.98
N SER A 18 -13.02 5.56 16.80
CA SER A 18 -14.42 5.29 16.42
C SER A 18 -14.49 4.19 15.34
N THR A 19 -15.55 3.40 15.40
CA THR A 19 -15.90 2.44 14.35
C THR A 19 -16.52 3.11 13.11
N ASP A 20 -16.78 4.41 13.15
CA ASP A 20 -17.52 5.10 12.09
C ASP A 20 -16.68 5.27 10.81
N PHE A 21 -15.37 5.43 10.96
CA PHE A 21 -14.46 5.52 9.82
C PHE A 21 -14.54 4.25 8.94
N ILE A 22 -14.36 3.08 9.54
CA ILE A 22 -14.44 1.80 8.82
C ILE A 22 -15.85 1.56 8.27
N LYS A 23 -16.89 1.88 9.03
CA LYS A 23 -18.28 1.75 8.54
C LYS A 23 -18.58 2.65 7.35
N ALA A 24 -18.00 3.85 7.31
CA ALA A 24 -18.21 4.80 6.23
C ALA A 24 -17.43 4.45 4.96
N TYR A 25 -16.16 4.07 5.08
CA TYR A 25 -15.22 4.04 3.97
C TYR A 25 -14.73 2.66 3.58
N PHE A 26 -14.65 1.69 4.51
CA PHE A 26 -14.19 0.35 4.16
C PHE A 26 -15.26 -0.41 3.37
N PRO A 27 -14.88 -1.16 2.30
CA PRO A 27 -15.82 -1.93 1.49
C PRO A 27 -16.64 -2.92 2.32
N LYS A 28 -17.92 -3.02 2.00
CA LYS A 28 -18.84 -3.94 2.70
C LYS A 28 -18.60 -5.40 2.34
N ILE A 29 -17.91 -5.66 1.24
CA ILE A 29 -17.63 -7.00 0.73
C ILE A 29 -16.12 -7.19 0.65
N LEU A 30 -15.63 -8.21 1.35
CA LEU A 30 -14.31 -8.77 1.17
C LEU A 30 -14.47 -10.14 0.49
N PHE A 31 -14.14 -10.21 -0.80
CA PHE A 31 -14.27 -11.43 -1.59
C PHE A 31 -12.94 -12.19 -1.60
N LEU A 32 -12.97 -13.44 -1.14
CA LEU A 32 -11.78 -14.25 -0.90
C LEU A 32 -11.73 -15.39 -1.93
N VAL A 33 -10.68 -15.39 -2.75
CA VAL A 33 -10.45 -16.37 -3.81
C VAL A 33 -9.23 -17.21 -3.48
N GLY A 34 -9.36 -18.53 -3.44
CA GLY A 34 -8.27 -19.46 -3.13
C GLY A 34 -7.17 -19.45 -4.19
N SER A 35 -7.55 -19.47 -5.46
CA SER A 35 -6.64 -19.56 -6.60
C SER A 35 -5.95 -18.23 -6.94
N TYR A 36 -4.92 -18.33 -7.77
CA TYR A 36 -4.29 -17.17 -8.41
C TYR A 36 -5.21 -16.52 -9.44
N ALA A 37 -5.01 -15.21 -9.66
CA ALA A 37 -5.52 -14.49 -10.82
C ALA A 37 -4.36 -13.86 -11.59
N TYR A 38 -4.51 -13.72 -12.90
CA TYR A 38 -3.49 -13.17 -13.78
C TYR A 38 -4.10 -12.16 -14.75
N LYS A 39 -3.35 -11.09 -15.05
CA LYS A 39 -3.65 -10.18 -16.14
C LYS A 39 -3.33 -10.86 -17.49
N THR A 40 -3.80 -10.28 -18.58
CA THR A 40 -3.53 -10.77 -19.94
C THR A 40 -2.05 -10.81 -20.31
N ASN A 41 -1.24 -9.97 -19.67
CA ASN A 41 0.23 -9.96 -19.81
C ASN A 41 0.95 -10.97 -18.91
N GLY A 42 0.22 -11.83 -18.19
CA GLY A 42 0.79 -12.83 -17.29
C GLY A 42 1.15 -12.32 -15.88
N ALA A 43 0.99 -11.05 -15.59
CA ALA A 43 1.25 -10.52 -14.26
C ALA A 43 0.23 -11.05 -13.24
N MET A 44 0.73 -11.52 -12.08
CA MET A 44 -0.12 -12.00 -10.99
C MET A 44 -0.88 -10.84 -10.34
N VAL A 45 -2.15 -11.07 -10.05
CA VAL A 45 -3.02 -10.14 -9.31
C VAL A 45 -3.21 -10.69 -7.90
N LEU A 46 -2.83 -9.91 -6.89
CA LEU A 46 -3.01 -10.28 -5.48
C LEU A 46 -4.32 -9.70 -4.90
N GLY A 47 -4.75 -8.55 -5.39
CA GLY A 47 -6.01 -7.93 -4.99
C GLY A 47 -6.53 -6.97 -6.04
N THR A 48 -7.78 -6.57 -5.88
CA THR A 48 -8.44 -5.50 -6.64
C THR A 48 -9.47 -4.79 -5.77
N ALA A 49 -9.60 -3.48 -5.94
CA ALA A 49 -10.71 -2.70 -5.38
C ALA A 49 -11.70 -2.33 -6.49
N GLU A 50 -12.97 -2.59 -6.26
CA GLU A 50 -14.04 -2.27 -7.21
C GLU A 50 -14.85 -1.07 -6.69
N ALA A 51 -14.40 0.14 -7.03
CA ALA A 51 -15.10 1.41 -6.78
C ALA A 51 -15.65 1.57 -5.34
N GLY A 52 -14.90 1.14 -4.34
CA GLY A 52 -15.31 1.20 -2.93
C GLY A 52 -16.36 0.16 -2.49
N ALA A 53 -16.91 -0.62 -3.40
CA ALA A 53 -17.94 -1.60 -3.07
C ALA A 53 -17.37 -2.93 -2.53
N LYS A 54 -16.23 -3.35 -3.09
CA LYS A 54 -15.64 -4.66 -2.80
C LYS A 54 -14.09 -4.61 -2.90
N ILE A 55 -13.42 -5.30 -1.97
CA ILE A 55 -12.03 -5.74 -2.15
C ILE A 55 -12.04 -7.23 -2.44
N THR A 56 -11.37 -7.65 -3.51
CA THR A 56 -11.11 -9.06 -3.83
C THR A 56 -9.67 -9.37 -3.49
N LEU A 57 -9.43 -10.48 -2.77
CA LEU A 57 -8.10 -11.03 -2.50
C LEU A 57 -7.98 -12.38 -3.16
N TYR A 58 -6.88 -12.58 -3.88
CA TYR A 58 -6.56 -13.83 -4.57
C TYR A 58 -5.49 -14.64 -3.84
N ASN A 59 -5.30 -15.89 -4.25
CA ASN A 59 -4.25 -16.79 -3.76
C ASN A 59 -4.38 -17.17 -2.27
N LEU A 60 -5.61 -17.20 -1.73
CA LEU A 60 -5.85 -17.44 -0.30
C LEU A 60 -5.51 -18.88 0.13
N ASP A 61 -5.43 -19.84 -0.81
CA ASP A 61 -5.01 -21.23 -0.51
C ASP A 61 -3.55 -21.29 -0.02
N ASN A 62 -2.73 -20.28 -0.35
CA ASN A 62 -1.36 -20.16 0.12
C ASN A 62 -1.20 -19.26 1.36
N LEU A 63 -2.30 -18.78 1.95
CA LEU A 63 -2.25 -17.97 3.17
C LEU A 63 -1.83 -18.80 4.37
N ASN A 64 -0.66 -18.52 4.92
CA ASN A 64 -0.25 -19.04 6.21
C ASN A 64 -0.26 -17.92 7.26
N PRO A 65 -1.24 -17.90 8.18
CA PRO A 65 -1.38 -16.83 9.17
C PRO A 65 -0.26 -16.78 10.22
N LYS A 66 0.59 -17.81 10.28
CA LYS A 66 1.72 -17.90 11.22
C LYS A 66 3.04 -17.44 10.63
N THR A 67 3.05 -17.03 9.37
CA THR A 67 4.27 -16.61 8.68
C THR A 67 4.20 -15.15 8.28
N VAL A 68 5.36 -14.58 7.97
CA VAL A 68 5.52 -13.22 7.42
C VAL A 68 4.66 -13.00 6.16
N ASN A 69 4.37 -14.05 5.40
CA ASN A 69 3.51 -14.01 4.21
C ASN A 69 2.13 -13.37 4.48
N ALA A 70 1.49 -13.65 5.63
CA ALA A 70 0.21 -13.02 5.95
C ALA A 70 0.34 -11.48 5.98
N LYS A 71 1.39 -10.96 6.63
CA LYS A 71 1.66 -9.52 6.76
C LYS A 71 2.07 -8.90 5.43
N THR A 72 3.07 -9.47 4.76
CA THR A 72 3.73 -8.86 3.61
C THR A 72 2.95 -9.00 2.29
N ALA A 73 2.08 -9.99 2.16
CA ALA A 73 1.25 -10.16 0.97
C ALA A 73 -0.20 -9.73 1.22
N TYR A 74 -0.91 -10.38 2.13
CA TYR A 74 -2.36 -10.21 2.24
C TYR A 74 -2.78 -8.94 2.96
N PHE A 75 -2.19 -8.60 4.11
CA PHE A 75 -2.54 -7.36 4.81
C PHE A 75 -2.03 -6.14 4.05
N LYS A 76 -0.81 -6.21 3.50
CA LYS A 76 -0.29 -5.19 2.60
C LYS A 76 -1.26 -4.92 1.45
N THR A 77 -1.79 -5.97 0.80
CA THR A 77 -2.76 -5.82 -0.29
C THR A 77 -4.06 -5.18 0.19
N ILE A 78 -4.59 -5.55 1.35
CA ILE A 78 -5.81 -4.92 1.89
C ILE A 78 -5.59 -3.41 2.10
N HIS A 79 -4.49 -3.00 2.72
CA HIS A 79 -4.20 -1.58 2.95
C HIS A 79 -3.95 -0.82 1.64
N HIS A 80 -3.31 -1.46 0.66
CA HIS A 80 -3.10 -0.91 -0.68
C HIS A 80 -4.44 -0.62 -1.38
N GLU A 81 -5.32 -1.60 -1.47
CA GLU A 81 -6.63 -1.46 -2.09
C GLU A 81 -7.52 -0.47 -1.34
N PHE A 82 -7.45 -0.47 -0.01
CA PHE A 82 -8.17 0.52 0.79
C PHE A 82 -7.63 1.93 0.59
N GLY A 83 -6.32 2.08 0.45
CA GLY A 83 -5.68 3.35 0.06
C GLY A 83 -6.26 3.93 -1.24
N HIS A 84 -6.45 3.10 -2.27
CA HIS A 84 -7.11 3.54 -3.50
C HIS A 84 -8.54 4.03 -3.28
N ILE A 85 -9.32 3.37 -2.43
CA ILE A 85 -10.68 3.79 -2.09
C ILE A 85 -10.68 5.14 -1.38
N LEU A 86 -9.76 5.36 -0.44
CA LEU A 86 -9.60 6.65 0.24
C LEU A 86 -9.25 7.76 -0.77
N ASN A 87 -8.30 7.51 -1.67
CA ASN A 87 -7.90 8.46 -2.71
C ASN A 87 -9.03 8.79 -3.71
N GLN A 88 -9.85 7.81 -4.07
CA GLN A 88 -11.03 8.03 -4.92
C GLN A 88 -12.09 8.88 -4.23
N THR A 89 -12.17 8.79 -2.91
CA THR A 89 -13.14 9.55 -2.10
C THR A 89 -12.68 10.97 -1.85
N LYS A 90 -11.41 11.15 -1.49
CA LYS A 90 -10.75 12.46 -1.31
C LYS A 90 -9.35 12.36 -1.91
N PRO A 91 -9.08 13.01 -3.05
CA PRO A 91 -7.77 12.93 -3.74
C PRO A 91 -6.61 13.42 -2.85
N TYR A 92 -5.46 12.78 -2.98
CA TYR A 92 -4.20 13.24 -2.36
C TYR A 92 -3.63 14.45 -3.10
N PRO A 93 -2.70 15.21 -2.48
CA PRO A 93 -2.06 16.38 -3.08
C PRO A 93 -1.27 16.05 -4.35
N THR A 94 -1.37 16.88 -5.37
CA THR A 94 -0.76 16.67 -6.69
C THR A 94 0.76 16.79 -6.71
N ASP A 95 1.34 17.51 -5.75
CA ASP A 95 2.79 17.67 -5.56
C ASP A 95 3.51 16.36 -5.24
N PHE A 96 2.79 15.36 -4.72
CA PHE A 96 3.32 14.02 -4.54
C PHE A 96 3.89 13.43 -5.84
N ALA A 97 3.16 13.57 -6.94
CA ALA A 97 3.56 13.05 -8.24
C ALA A 97 4.83 13.73 -8.78
N GLU A 98 5.09 14.98 -8.41
CA GLU A 98 6.22 15.76 -8.90
C GLU A 98 7.56 15.25 -8.39
N ILE A 99 7.60 14.63 -7.17
CA ILE A 99 8.84 14.14 -6.55
C ILE A 99 9.54 13.09 -7.41
N SER A 100 8.78 12.22 -8.08
CA SER A 100 9.32 11.15 -8.94
C SER A 100 8.75 11.14 -10.35
N GLY A 101 8.09 12.21 -10.80
CA GLY A 101 7.37 12.26 -12.07
C GLY A 101 8.10 11.65 -13.28
N PRO A 102 9.37 12.03 -13.54
CA PRO A 102 10.13 11.48 -14.68
C PRO A 102 10.54 10.01 -14.54
N ASP A 103 10.51 9.47 -13.32
CA ASP A 103 11.02 8.14 -12.98
C ASP A 103 9.92 7.06 -12.99
N TYR A 104 8.63 7.42 -13.20
CA TYR A 104 7.56 6.45 -13.34
C TYR A 104 7.64 5.70 -14.66
N VAL A 105 7.56 4.36 -14.59
CA VAL A 105 7.87 3.46 -15.72
C VAL A 105 6.69 2.59 -16.16
N GLN A 106 5.51 2.84 -15.62
CA GLN A 106 4.26 2.13 -15.95
C GLN A 106 4.38 0.61 -15.76
N ASP A 107 3.89 -0.17 -16.74
CA ASP A 107 3.88 -1.63 -16.64
C ASP A 107 5.27 -2.28 -16.73
N GLN A 108 6.33 -1.50 -16.99
CA GLN A 108 7.72 -1.98 -17.00
C GLN A 108 8.40 -1.99 -15.62
N CYS A 109 7.64 -1.72 -14.55
CA CYS A 109 8.17 -1.56 -13.20
C CYS A 109 9.03 -2.75 -12.71
N PHE A 110 8.65 -3.99 -13.04
CA PHE A 110 9.42 -5.19 -12.67
C PHE A 110 10.55 -5.52 -13.67
N GLU A 111 10.55 -4.93 -14.84
CA GLU A 111 11.63 -5.08 -15.84
C GLU A 111 12.77 -4.11 -15.57
N ILE A 112 12.43 -2.86 -15.22
CA ILE A 112 13.38 -1.79 -14.94
C ILE A 112 13.91 -1.88 -13.51
N TYR A 113 13.03 -2.01 -12.52
CA TYR A 113 13.39 -2.18 -11.11
C TYR A 113 13.20 -3.65 -10.71
N LYS A 114 14.20 -4.48 -10.99
CA LYS A 114 14.14 -5.94 -10.80
C LYS A 114 14.17 -6.36 -9.33
N THR A 115 14.63 -5.50 -8.44
CA THR A 115 14.73 -5.76 -7.01
C THR A 115 14.16 -4.59 -6.21
N THR A 116 13.75 -4.86 -4.98
CA THR A 116 13.34 -3.80 -4.04
C THR A 116 14.46 -2.79 -3.83
N GLU A 117 15.71 -3.24 -3.71
CA GLU A 117 16.87 -2.36 -3.55
C GLU A 117 17.01 -1.37 -4.71
N SER A 118 16.91 -1.84 -5.98
CA SER A 118 16.99 -0.97 -7.15
C SER A 118 15.87 0.07 -7.22
N ALA A 119 14.67 -0.26 -6.72
CA ALA A 119 13.57 0.67 -6.60
C ALA A 119 13.83 1.70 -5.48
N LEU A 120 14.26 1.23 -4.30
CA LEU A 120 14.58 2.09 -3.15
C LEU A 120 15.62 3.15 -3.50
N GLN A 121 16.71 2.78 -4.18
CA GLN A 121 17.76 3.70 -4.62
C GLN A 121 17.28 4.77 -5.60
N LYS A 122 16.11 4.59 -6.22
CA LYS A 122 15.44 5.59 -7.09
C LYS A 122 14.37 6.41 -6.37
N GLY A 123 14.06 6.05 -5.13
CA GLY A 123 13.05 6.72 -4.31
C GLY A 123 11.67 6.09 -4.41
N PHE A 124 11.57 4.82 -4.81
CA PHE A 124 10.33 4.04 -4.78
C PHE A 124 10.39 2.96 -3.70
N ILE A 125 9.35 2.86 -2.90
CA ILE A 125 9.31 1.91 -1.77
C ILE A 125 9.23 0.43 -2.23
N SER A 126 8.87 0.19 -3.46
CA SER A 126 8.85 -1.12 -4.12
C SER A 126 8.99 -0.96 -5.64
N PRO A 127 9.34 -2.01 -6.40
CA PRO A 127 9.24 -1.96 -7.86
C PRO A 127 7.84 -1.54 -8.34
N TYR A 128 6.78 -2.04 -7.71
CA TYR A 128 5.40 -1.74 -8.10
C TYR A 128 5.04 -0.26 -7.89
N ALA A 129 5.59 0.40 -6.86
CA ALA A 129 5.42 1.83 -6.63
C ALA A 129 5.87 2.68 -7.84
N SER A 130 6.88 2.25 -8.58
CA SER A 130 7.36 2.95 -9.76
C SER A 130 6.42 2.92 -10.98
N LYS A 131 5.31 2.19 -10.88
CA LYS A 131 4.34 2.09 -11.97
C LYS A 131 3.65 3.42 -12.27
N ALA A 132 3.14 4.09 -11.24
CA ALA A 132 2.44 5.36 -11.34
C ALA A 132 2.35 6.01 -9.96
N ASP A 133 2.11 7.31 -9.91
CA ASP A 133 1.97 8.09 -8.68
C ASP A 133 0.88 7.55 -7.74
N GLY A 134 -0.27 7.14 -8.28
CA GLY A 134 -1.34 6.54 -7.49
C GLY A 134 -0.96 5.20 -6.85
N GLU A 135 -0.16 4.37 -7.55
CA GLU A 135 0.36 3.12 -6.99
C GLU A 135 1.45 3.40 -5.93
N ASP A 136 2.31 4.38 -6.19
CA ASP A 136 3.37 4.80 -5.27
C ASP A 136 2.78 5.32 -3.94
N PHE A 137 1.74 6.14 -4.03
CA PHE A 137 1.07 6.70 -2.86
C PHE A 137 0.49 5.60 -1.95
N VAL A 138 -0.26 4.65 -2.52
CA VAL A 138 -0.89 3.59 -1.72
C VAL A 138 0.10 2.50 -1.30
N GLU A 139 1.17 2.24 -2.07
CA GLU A 139 2.27 1.37 -1.67
C GLU A 139 2.99 1.90 -0.42
N LEU A 140 3.23 3.22 -0.35
CA LEU A 140 3.81 3.85 0.85
C LEU A 140 2.94 3.61 2.08
N ILE A 141 1.64 3.86 2.01
CA ILE A 141 0.71 3.58 3.10
C ILE A 141 0.79 2.09 3.48
N ALA A 142 0.60 1.21 2.50
CA ALA A 142 0.48 -0.22 2.73
C ALA A 142 1.76 -0.85 3.27
N LEU A 143 2.93 -0.40 2.81
CA LEU A 143 4.20 -0.91 3.30
C LEU A 143 4.56 -0.35 4.67
N TYR A 144 4.31 0.94 4.91
CA TYR A 144 4.60 1.56 6.19
C TYR A 144 3.81 0.91 7.34
N VAL A 145 2.49 0.80 7.21
CA VAL A 145 1.63 0.24 8.28
C VAL A 145 1.87 -1.26 8.55
N ASN A 146 2.57 -1.94 7.67
CA ASN A 146 2.91 -3.35 7.81
C ASN A 146 4.35 -3.61 8.24
N ARG A 147 5.12 -2.58 8.62
CA ARG A 147 6.53 -2.72 9.03
C ARG A 147 6.76 -2.20 10.44
N SER A 148 7.83 -2.70 11.07
CA SER A 148 8.35 -2.08 12.28
C SER A 148 9.18 -0.84 11.94
N ALA A 149 9.46 -0.01 12.95
CA ALA A 149 10.33 1.15 12.78
C ALA A 149 11.75 0.76 12.30
N GLU A 150 12.26 -0.39 12.78
CA GLU A 150 13.56 -0.93 12.37
C GLU A 150 13.54 -1.36 10.90
N GLU A 151 12.50 -2.12 10.47
CA GLU A 151 12.33 -2.53 9.06
C GLU A 151 12.20 -1.31 8.13
N TRP A 152 11.53 -0.24 8.59
CA TRP A 152 11.40 1.00 7.84
C TRP A 152 12.76 1.70 7.68
N GLU A 153 13.53 1.84 8.76
CA GLU A 153 14.85 2.46 8.72
C GLU A 153 15.87 1.65 7.90
N GLU A 154 15.78 0.32 7.90
CA GLU A 154 16.57 -0.54 7.00
C GLU A 154 16.27 -0.25 5.52
N MET A 155 15.01 -0.03 5.17
CA MET A 155 14.62 0.34 3.80
C MET A 155 15.16 1.71 3.42
N LEU A 156 15.07 2.72 4.31
CA LEU A 156 15.63 4.05 4.08
C LEU A 156 17.15 4.03 3.96
N THR A 157 17.82 3.21 4.75
CA THR A 157 19.27 2.98 4.65
C THR A 157 19.64 2.36 3.30
N THR A 158 18.89 1.36 2.84
CA THR A 158 19.07 0.73 1.52
C THR A 158 18.83 1.70 0.36
N ALA A 159 17.89 2.65 0.53
CA ALA A 159 17.62 3.68 -0.46
C ALA A 159 18.79 4.65 -0.67
N GLY A 160 19.65 4.82 0.34
CA GLY A 160 20.87 5.63 0.26
C GLY A 160 20.60 7.12 0.01
N ASP A 161 21.67 7.85 -0.32
CA ASP A 161 21.64 9.32 -0.42
C ASP A 161 20.71 9.85 -1.53
N THR A 162 20.41 9.04 -2.53
CA THR A 162 19.55 9.46 -3.65
C THR A 162 18.08 9.12 -3.42
N GLY A 163 17.79 7.91 -2.95
CA GLY A 163 16.41 7.42 -2.81
C GLY A 163 15.75 7.86 -1.52
N ARG A 164 16.51 7.85 -0.41
CA ARG A 164 16.00 8.22 0.92
C ARG A 164 15.30 9.58 0.96
N PRO A 165 15.89 10.68 0.47
CA PRO A 165 15.22 11.99 0.51
C PRO A 165 13.90 12.02 -0.25
N LYS A 166 13.79 11.29 -1.37
CA LYS A 166 12.55 11.19 -2.14
C LYS A 166 11.49 10.41 -1.37
N ILE A 167 11.84 9.28 -0.76
CA ILE A 167 10.91 8.47 0.02
C ILE A 167 10.41 9.24 1.23
N GLU A 168 11.29 9.93 1.96
CA GLU A 168 10.94 10.75 3.12
C GLU A 168 10.01 11.91 2.74
N ALA A 169 10.30 12.64 1.64
CA ALA A 169 9.45 13.71 1.15
C ALA A 169 8.04 13.21 0.74
N LYS A 170 7.97 12.07 0.06
CA LYS A 170 6.70 11.42 -0.26
C LYS A 170 5.94 10.98 0.99
N PHE A 171 6.64 10.40 1.96
CA PHE A 171 6.04 9.93 3.20
C PHE A 171 5.50 11.09 4.04
N GLU A 172 6.16 12.24 4.04
CA GLU A 172 5.65 13.45 4.68
C GLU A 172 4.29 13.87 4.10
N ILE A 173 4.14 13.87 2.77
CA ILE A 173 2.86 14.17 2.10
C ILE A 173 1.80 13.13 2.47
N VAL A 174 2.15 11.84 2.44
CA VAL A 174 1.26 10.72 2.83
C VAL A 174 0.80 10.89 4.27
N SER A 175 1.73 11.10 5.21
CA SER A 175 1.42 11.24 6.64
C SER A 175 0.52 12.46 6.90
N ASN A 176 0.83 13.60 6.29
CA ASN A 176 0.02 14.82 6.38
C ASN A 176 -1.39 14.62 5.80
N TYR A 177 -1.52 13.94 4.66
CA TYR A 177 -2.81 13.60 4.06
C TYR A 177 -3.62 12.68 4.96
N MET A 178 -3.04 11.61 5.47
CA MET A 178 -3.72 10.67 6.36
C MET A 178 -4.19 11.37 7.64
N LYS A 179 -3.36 12.22 8.22
CA LYS A 179 -3.69 12.96 9.44
C LYS A 179 -4.75 14.04 9.22
N SER A 180 -4.56 14.91 8.23
CA SER A 180 -5.43 16.07 8.01
C SER A 180 -6.77 15.71 7.39
N THR A 181 -6.80 14.70 6.50
CA THR A 181 -7.97 14.33 5.71
C THR A 181 -8.81 13.25 6.39
N TRP A 182 -8.14 12.30 7.07
CA TRP A 182 -8.76 11.09 7.60
C TRP A 182 -8.66 10.97 9.12
N ASN A 183 -7.97 11.89 9.80
CA ASN A 183 -7.66 11.83 11.23
C ASN A 183 -6.93 10.54 11.64
N ILE A 184 -6.05 10.05 10.76
CA ILE A 184 -5.21 8.88 10.98
C ILE A 184 -3.76 9.34 11.11
N ASP A 185 -3.22 9.25 12.31
CA ASP A 185 -1.80 9.56 12.57
C ASP A 185 -0.96 8.31 12.31
N LEU A 186 -0.03 8.40 11.38
CA LEU A 186 0.90 7.32 11.03
C LEU A 186 2.19 7.34 11.88
N ASN A 187 2.41 8.37 12.72
CA ASN A 187 3.60 8.52 13.58
C ASN A 187 3.34 8.00 14.98
#